data_49094d52d3510680d8663b066a416655
#
_entry.id   49094d52d3510680d8663b066a416655
#
_cell.length_a   1.000
_cell.length_b   1.000
_cell.length_c   1.000
_cell.angle_alpha   90.00
_cell.angle_beta   90.00
_cell.angle_gamma   90.00
#
_symmetry.space_group_name_H-M   'P 1'
#
loop_
_entity.id
_entity.type
_entity.pdbx_description
1 polymer ?
#
loop_
_entity_poly.entity_id
_entity_poly.type
_entity_poly.pdbx_seq_one_letter_code
_entity_poly.pdbx_strand_id
1 'polypeptide(L)' 'MNQRTVTKRLHISLPDGIADELEKWAKSEGNKPTTLAAFLVERSVRDRLERLEAGEKVE' A
#
# COMPACT_ATOMS: atom_id res chain seq x y z
N MET A 1 -9.87 -16.38 -7.41
CA MET A 1 -9.96 -16.22 -6.78
C MET A 1 -10.29 -15.86 -6.02
N ASN A 2 -10.59 -15.86 -5.62
CA ASN A 2 -11.06 -15.53 -4.99
C ASN A 2 -10.76 -14.86 -4.13
N GLN A 3 -10.99 -14.03 -4.09
CA GLN A 3 -10.81 -13.35 -3.33
C GLN A 3 -11.74 -13.22 -2.46
N ARG A 4 -11.81 -13.34 -1.53
CA ARG A 4 -12.64 -13.23 -0.64
C ARG A 4 -12.74 -11.94 -0.28
N THR A 5 -13.58 -11.44 0.18
CA THR A 5 -13.76 -10.13 0.61
C THR A 5 -13.29 -9.91 2.01
N VAL A 6 -12.71 -10.85 2.58
CA VAL A 6 -12.19 -10.71 3.94
C VAL A 6 -11.01 -9.77 3.92
N THR A 7 -11.02 -8.82 4.81
CA THR A 7 -9.95 -7.85 4.93
C THR A 7 -9.08 -8.20 6.12
N LYS A 8 -7.80 -8.15 5.94
CA LYS A 8 -6.88 -8.42 6.99
C LYS A 8 -6.31 -7.12 7.48
N ARG A 9 -6.31 -6.90 8.76
CA ARG A 9 -5.76 -5.67 9.31
C ARG A 9 -4.34 -5.85 9.71
N LEU A 10 -3.52 -4.87 9.36
CA LEU A 10 -2.12 -4.89 9.70
C LEU A 10 -1.78 -3.60 10.40
N HIS A 11 -0.84 -3.67 11.31
CA HIS A 11 -0.32 -2.49 11.96
C HIS A 11 1.07 -2.25 11.46
N ILE A 12 1.34 -1.09 10.93
CA ILE A 12 2.67 -0.77 10.46
C ILE A 12 3.11 0.52 11.09
N SER A 13 4.41 0.66 11.21
CA SER A 13 5.00 1.87 11.75
C SER A 13 5.81 2.54 10.67
N LEU A 14 5.79 3.85 10.65
CA LEU A 14 6.54 4.62 9.69
C LEU A 14 7.42 5.61 10.42
N PRO A 15 8.58 5.94 9.86
CA PRO A 15 9.37 7.03 10.41
C PRO A 15 8.55 8.31 10.44
N ASP A 16 8.79 9.12 11.44
CA ASP A 16 7.97 10.34 11.62
C ASP A 16 7.89 11.20 10.38
N GLY A 17 9.00 11.42 9.72
CA GLY A 17 9.01 12.26 8.53
C GLY A 17 8.17 11.69 7.41
N ILE A 18 8.22 10.37 7.25
CA ILE A 18 7.43 9.72 6.22
C ILE A 18 5.95 9.78 6.58
N ALA A 19 5.64 9.59 7.85
CA ALA A 19 4.25 9.67 8.29
C ALA A 19 3.69 11.06 8.06
N ASP A 20 4.47 12.08 8.34
CA ASP A 20 4.03 13.46 8.13
C ASP A 20 3.76 13.74 6.66
N GLU A 21 4.64 13.26 5.80
CA GLU A 21 4.44 13.48 4.37
C GLU A 21 3.22 12.73 3.87
N LEU A 22 3.00 11.55 4.38
CA LEU A 22 1.83 10.78 4.01
C LEU A 22 0.56 11.53 4.40
N GLU A 23 0.55 12.12 5.59
CA GLU A 23 -0.62 12.86 6.04
C GLU A 23 -0.88 14.06 5.15
N LYS A 24 0.16 14.77 4.77
CA LYS A 24 0.00 15.92 3.90
C LYS A 24 -0.56 15.49 2.55
N TRP A 25 -0.02 14.43 2.02
CA TRP A 25 -0.46 13.93 0.73
C TRP A 25 -1.92 13.52 0.79
N ALA A 26 -2.28 12.73 1.80
CA ALA A 26 -3.65 12.27 1.93
C ALA A 26 -4.62 13.45 2.05
N LYS A 27 -4.23 14.44 2.84
CA LYS A 27 -5.06 15.59 3.04
C LYS A 27 -5.25 16.36 1.73
N SER A 28 -4.21 16.47 0.94
CA SER A 28 -4.32 17.20 -0.32
C SER A 28 -5.26 16.49 -1.28
N GLU A 29 -5.49 15.20 -1.10
CA GLU A 29 -6.39 14.45 -1.96
C GLU A 29 -7.73 14.17 -1.30
N GLY A 30 -7.94 14.70 -0.11
CA GLY A 30 -9.20 14.50 0.57
C GLY A 30 -9.37 13.11 1.15
N ASN A 31 -8.28 12.42 1.39
CA ASN A 31 -8.32 11.07 1.93
C ASN A 31 -7.77 11.01 3.33
N LYS A 32 -8.05 9.91 4.00
CA LYS A 32 -7.45 9.66 5.28
C LYS A 32 -6.08 9.05 5.06
N PRO A 33 -5.10 9.35 5.92
CA PRO A 33 -3.76 8.78 5.73
C PRO A 33 -3.76 7.25 5.70
N THR A 34 -4.56 6.62 6.53
CA THR A 34 -4.58 5.15 6.55
C THR A 34 -5.15 4.59 5.26
N THR A 35 -6.13 5.28 4.69
CA THR A 35 -6.71 4.86 3.42
C THR A 35 -5.69 4.96 2.30
N LEU A 36 -4.99 6.08 2.26
CA LEU A 36 -3.97 6.26 1.24
C LEU A 36 -2.85 5.25 1.42
N ALA A 37 -2.43 5.01 2.67
CA ALA A 37 -1.37 4.06 2.93
C ALA A 37 -1.74 2.67 2.45
N ALA A 38 -2.95 2.25 2.74
CA ALA A 38 -3.40 0.93 2.31
C ALA A 38 -3.40 0.81 0.79
N PHE A 39 -3.84 1.85 0.12
CA PHE A 39 -3.85 1.87 -1.32
C PHE A 39 -2.44 1.76 -1.89
N LEU A 40 -1.51 2.50 -1.32
CA LEU A 40 -0.13 2.48 -1.80
C LEU A 40 0.51 1.12 -1.59
N VAL A 41 0.25 0.51 -0.45
CA VAL A 41 0.79 -0.82 -0.19
C VAL A 41 0.21 -1.83 -1.15
N GLU A 42 -1.09 -1.77 -1.36
CA GLU A 42 -1.75 -2.69 -2.27
C GLU A 42 -1.16 -2.57 -3.67
N ARG A 43 -0.97 -1.34 -4.10
CA ARG A 43 -0.41 -1.08 -5.41
C ARG A 43 0.99 -1.65 -5.55
N SER A 44 1.81 -1.46 -4.51
CA SER A 44 3.16 -1.99 -4.54
C SER A 44 3.18 -3.51 -4.61
N VAL A 45 2.29 -4.14 -3.88
CA VAL A 45 2.23 -5.60 -3.89
C VAL A 45 1.77 -6.10 -5.25
N ARG A 46 0.79 -5.44 -5.84
CA ARG A 46 0.32 -5.84 -7.16
C ARG A 46 1.42 -5.72 -8.19
N ASP A 47 2.18 -4.63 -8.12
CA ASP A 47 3.29 -4.45 -9.05
C ASP A 47 4.27 -5.59 -8.94
N ARG A 48 4.56 -6.01 -7.73
CA ARG A 48 5.49 -7.10 -7.54
C ARG A 48 4.95 -8.40 -8.10
N LEU A 49 3.67 -8.65 -7.88
CA LEU A 49 3.05 -9.86 -8.40
C LEU A 49 3.10 -9.91 -9.91
N GLU A 50 2.87 -8.78 -10.54
CA GLU A 50 2.92 -8.71 -11.99
C GLU A 50 4.32 -9.01 -12.52
N ARG A 51 5.34 -8.52 -11.81
CA ARG A 51 6.69 -8.82 -12.22
C ARG A 51 7.01 -10.29 -12.09
N LEU A 52 6.52 -10.90 -11.03
CA LEU A 52 6.75 -12.33 -10.83
C LEU A 52 6.07 -13.14 -11.92
N GLU A 53 4.87 -12.73 -12.31
CA GLU A 53 4.17 -13.42 -13.37
C GLU A 53 4.87 -13.26 -14.69
N ALA A 54 5.57 -12.16 -14.87
CA ALA A 54 6.29 -11.93 -16.09
C ALA A 54 7.62 -12.68 -16.11
N GLY A 55 7.91 -13.43 -15.07
CA GLY A 55 9.13 -14.20 -15.03
C GLY A 55 10.34 -13.45 -14.50
N GLU A 56 10.10 -12.27 -13.93
CA GLU A 56 11.20 -11.50 -13.41
C GLU A 56 11.67 -12.07 -12.09
N LYS A 57 13.00 -12.20 -11.93
CA LYS A 57 13.50 -12.72 -10.71
C LYS A 57 13.69 -11.66 -9.75
N VAL A 58 13.26 -11.84 -8.62
CA VAL A 58 13.42 -10.87 -7.63
C VAL A 58 14.46 -11.27 -6.74
N GLU A 59 15.13 -11.49 -6.50
CA GLU A 59 15.94 -11.86 -5.67
C GLU A 59 16.65 -11.95 -5.45
#